data_0d2e0f05db89537e5963676802f649fa
#
_entry.id   0d2e0f05db89537e5963676802f649fa
#
_cell.length_a   1.000
_cell.length_b   1.000
_cell.length_c   1.000
_cell.angle_alpha   90.00
_cell.angle_beta   90.00
_cell.angle_gamma   90.00
#
_symmetry.space_group_name_H-M   'P 1'
#
loop_
_entity.id
_entity.type
_entity.pdbx_description
1 polymer ?
#
loop_
_entity_poly.entity_id
_entity_poly.type
_entity_poly.pdbx_seq_one_letter_code
_entity_poly.pdbx_strand_id
1 'polypeptide(L)'
;MSRAWQWYELAWHSPLAPAAAVAAIERLTTATELGPLVLELRAWSGGARWLVGRRPDRSAQLRKLLAHHLPVQVSPLERQRGSVDQVVRLQVRRDQVSADSERIMAATRALYATLSDLSGGQHVVLQLLIGRRLPSSFFTAPPAPGWRELLLGTSIQKPAARLATATDEQHGAMACLRLGVTGAPQQAHRLLSQVLGAMRTVETTQARFRFSADASDNLARATRPWRWPLRLRSGQLAAVCGWPIGEPPLPLLGDLHPRQLPPPEGLVQADRVIGQASAPGCRQLIAIPIHDAAFHTHLLGPTGTGKSTVLLSLALADIQAGRGVLLIDPKGDLAIDLLARIPVERHRDVVVIDPTNPAPVGLNPLAGPVELAPVTADGVLGILSALFREHWGIRSADVLSVSLLTLARTPGANLLWLPPLLTDSNFRRRVLVTHDDPLGTGSFWAAYESKTPQAQAVEIAPALNKLRQLIMRPHLRAVLGQSAPRFAMADLFTRRRIVVVNLNRGLLGAEAARLVGSLLVSQLWTHLLARQAVPAERRHIVSIYIDEVHDFINGLPGDLSDALAQARSLGGAFH
;
A
#
# COMPACT_ATOMS: atom_id res chain seq x y z
N MET A 1 19.04 2.55 44.96
CA MET A 1 18.38 3.18 43.83
C MET A 1 17.68 2.15 42.99
N SER A 2 16.33 2.17 42.92
CA SER A 2 15.54 1.26 42.07
C SER A 2 15.80 1.63 40.62
N ARG A 3 16.55 0.82 39.85
CA ARG A 3 16.73 1.03 38.42
C ARG A 3 15.36 0.96 37.75
N ALA A 4 14.95 2.02 37.04
CA ALA A 4 13.69 2.13 36.33
C ALA A 4 13.54 1.01 35.27
N TRP A 5 12.31 0.57 35.00
CA TRP A 5 12.02 -0.36 33.92
C TRP A 5 12.24 0.30 32.57
N GLN A 6 12.86 -0.39 31.64
CA GLN A 6 12.88 -0.03 30.22
C GLN A 6 11.75 -0.79 29.52
N TRP A 7 10.94 -0.05 28.77
CA TRP A 7 9.73 -0.57 28.15
C TRP A 7 9.87 -0.67 26.64
N TYR A 8 9.28 -1.72 26.08
CA TYR A 8 9.19 -1.98 24.66
C TYR A 8 7.75 -2.28 24.29
N GLU A 9 7.33 -1.86 23.11
CA GLU A 9 6.05 -2.18 22.50
C GLU A 9 6.18 -3.41 21.60
N LEU A 10 5.18 -4.29 21.67
CA LEU A 10 5.06 -5.50 20.87
C LEU A 10 3.99 -5.30 19.79
N ALA A 11 4.39 -5.15 18.55
CA ALA A 11 3.46 -5.10 17.41
C ALA A 11 3.29 -6.51 16.85
N TRP A 12 2.09 -7.06 17.00
CA TRP A 12 1.76 -8.42 16.57
C TRP A 12 1.44 -8.45 15.07
N HIS A 13 1.93 -9.47 14.36
CA HIS A 13 1.65 -9.70 12.94
C HIS A 13 0.53 -10.72 12.72
N SER A 14 0.33 -11.61 13.69
CA SER A 14 -0.72 -12.62 13.70
C SER A 14 -1.03 -13.05 15.13
N PRO A 15 -2.22 -13.60 15.40
CA PRO A 15 -2.47 -14.29 16.64
C PRO A 15 -1.51 -15.46 16.83
N LEU A 16 -1.31 -15.87 18.08
CA LEU A 16 -0.46 -16.99 18.46
C LEU A 16 -1.26 -18.28 18.56
N ALA A 17 -0.73 -19.37 18.02
CA ALA A 17 -1.18 -20.69 18.42
C ALA A 17 -0.89 -20.92 19.92
N PRO A 18 -1.78 -21.58 20.68
CA PRO A 18 -1.58 -21.81 22.12
C PRO A 18 -0.25 -22.47 22.47
N ALA A 19 0.16 -23.48 21.70
CA ALA A 19 1.44 -24.17 21.90
C ALA A 19 2.65 -23.22 21.72
N ALA A 20 2.61 -22.32 20.72
CA ALA A 20 3.65 -21.33 20.50
C ALA A 20 3.73 -20.30 21.64
N ALA A 21 2.58 -19.88 22.17
CA ALA A 21 2.52 -18.97 23.31
C ALA A 21 3.13 -19.62 24.57
N VAL A 22 2.78 -20.87 24.84
CA VAL A 22 3.32 -21.63 25.97
C VAL A 22 4.83 -21.80 25.83
N ALA A 23 5.31 -22.21 24.65
CA ALA A 23 6.75 -22.39 24.39
C ALA A 23 7.52 -21.06 24.54
N ALA A 24 6.97 -19.94 24.07
CA ALA A 24 7.60 -18.63 24.25
C ALA A 24 7.64 -18.20 25.72
N ILE A 25 6.56 -18.37 26.47
CA ILE A 25 6.53 -18.09 27.92
C ILE A 25 7.54 -19.00 28.67
N GLU A 26 7.59 -20.27 28.30
CA GLU A 26 8.56 -21.21 28.91
C GLU A 26 9.99 -20.74 28.62
N ARG A 27 10.29 -20.33 27.41
CA ARG A 27 11.60 -19.79 27.05
C ARG A 27 11.94 -18.52 27.84
N LEU A 28 10.95 -17.62 28.00
CA LEU A 28 11.11 -16.41 28.82
C LEU A 28 11.38 -16.74 30.30
N THR A 29 10.73 -17.77 30.85
CA THR A 29 10.89 -18.15 32.25
C THR A 29 12.17 -18.95 32.51
N THR A 30 12.66 -19.71 31.52
CA THR A 30 13.89 -20.52 31.62
C THR A 30 15.15 -19.69 31.37
N ALA A 31 15.07 -18.56 30.68
CA ALA A 31 16.18 -17.63 30.46
C ALA A 31 16.47 -16.82 31.74
N THR A 32 17.11 -17.51 32.71
CA THR A 32 17.38 -16.94 34.07
C THR A 32 18.24 -15.70 34.04
N GLU A 33 19.09 -15.53 33.01
CA GLU A 33 19.85 -14.33 32.76
C GLU A 33 18.97 -13.11 32.47
N LEU A 34 17.72 -13.31 32.03
CA LEU A 34 16.81 -12.21 31.81
C LEU A 34 16.35 -11.55 33.13
N GLY A 35 16.33 -12.26 34.25
CA GLY A 35 15.75 -11.76 35.50
C GLY A 35 14.23 -11.49 35.39
N PRO A 36 13.67 -10.74 36.34
CA PRO A 36 12.23 -10.46 36.31
C PRO A 36 11.86 -9.59 35.09
N LEU A 37 10.69 -9.88 34.52
CA LEU A 37 10.10 -9.13 33.38
C LEU A 37 8.63 -8.80 33.67
N VAL A 38 8.08 -7.86 32.91
CA VAL A 38 6.70 -7.45 33.01
C VAL A 38 6.07 -7.53 31.64
N LEU A 39 4.95 -8.22 31.53
CA LEU A 39 4.08 -8.20 30.35
C LEU A 39 2.88 -7.34 30.67
N GLU A 40 2.49 -6.48 29.73
CA GLU A 40 1.38 -5.56 29.98
C GLU A 40 0.54 -5.42 28.71
N LEU A 41 -0.77 -5.63 28.85
CA LEU A 41 -1.79 -5.30 27.84
C LEU A 41 -2.49 -4.03 28.31
N ARG A 42 -2.56 -3.03 27.42
CA ARG A 42 -3.33 -1.80 27.62
C ARG A 42 -4.37 -1.68 26.54
N ALA A 43 -5.63 -1.58 26.93
CA ALA A 43 -6.75 -1.46 26.02
C ALA A 43 -7.55 -0.18 26.29
N TRP A 44 -8.10 0.40 25.22
CA TRP A 44 -8.98 1.57 25.23
C TRP A 44 -10.00 1.43 24.11
N SER A 45 -10.96 2.34 24.04
CA SER A 45 -11.95 2.34 22.95
C SER A 45 -11.26 2.39 21.58
N GLY A 46 -11.42 1.31 20.81
CA GLY A 46 -10.88 1.18 19.45
C GLY A 46 -9.42 0.73 19.34
N GLY A 47 -8.77 0.23 20.42
CA GLY A 47 -7.42 -0.29 20.28
C GLY A 47 -6.79 -0.92 21.52
N ALA A 48 -5.65 -1.54 21.31
CA ALA A 48 -4.84 -2.10 22.38
C ALA A 48 -3.33 -1.97 22.09
N ARG A 49 -2.54 -2.07 23.15
CA ARG A 49 -1.08 -2.14 23.09
C ARG A 49 -0.56 -3.25 23.98
N TRP A 50 0.47 -3.92 23.51
CA TRP A 50 1.19 -4.93 24.27
C TRP A 50 2.58 -4.41 24.57
N LEU A 51 2.93 -4.40 25.84
CA LEU A 51 4.20 -3.88 26.30
C LEU A 51 4.97 -4.96 27.02
N VAL A 52 6.29 -4.91 26.92
CA VAL A 52 7.19 -5.69 27.76
C VAL A 52 8.16 -4.75 28.47
N GLY A 53 8.24 -4.89 29.79
CA GLY A 53 9.13 -4.10 30.65
C GLY A 53 10.27 -4.95 31.20
N ARG A 54 11.48 -4.36 31.21
CA ARG A 54 12.67 -5.00 31.75
C ARG A 54 13.67 -3.99 32.33
N ARG A 55 14.63 -4.51 33.11
CA ARG A 55 15.77 -3.70 33.58
C ARG A 55 16.77 -3.43 32.44
N PRO A 56 17.42 -2.24 32.37
CA PRO A 56 18.16 -1.77 31.18
C PRO A 56 19.34 -2.64 30.74
N ASP A 57 19.99 -3.33 31.68
CA ASP A 57 21.28 -4.00 31.49
C ASP A 57 21.29 -5.18 30.51
N ARG A 58 20.12 -5.68 30.05
CA ARG A 58 20.03 -6.86 29.18
C ARG A 58 18.87 -6.79 28.13
N SER A 59 18.55 -5.61 27.71
CA SER A 59 17.41 -5.34 26.82
C SER A 59 17.58 -5.91 25.39
N ALA A 60 18.81 -5.99 24.89
CA ALA A 60 19.10 -6.52 23.56
C ALA A 60 18.80 -8.05 23.46
N GLN A 61 19.08 -8.80 24.54
CA GLN A 61 18.77 -10.24 24.59
C GLN A 61 17.27 -10.50 24.59
N LEU A 62 16.49 -9.71 25.36
CA LEU A 62 15.04 -9.82 25.37
C LEU A 62 14.45 -9.59 23.99
N ARG A 63 14.88 -8.52 23.27
CA ARG A 63 14.39 -8.23 21.92
C ARG A 63 14.68 -9.37 20.94
N LYS A 64 15.91 -9.89 20.94
CA LYS A 64 16.27 -11.04 20.10
C LYS A 64 15.43 -12.27 20.39
N LEU A 65 15.21 -12.57 21.67
CA LEU A 65 14.42 -13.73 22.08
C LEU A 65 12.96 -13.59 21.65
N LEU A 66 12.34 -12.44 21.89
CA LEU A 66 10.95 -12.19 21.47
C LEU A 66 10.80 -12.25 19.96
N ALA A 67 11.68 -11.59 19.20
CA ALA A 67 11.63 -11.58 17.74
C ALA A 67 11.85 -12.95 17.11
N HIS A 68 12.59 -13.87 17.79
CA HIS A 68 12.85 -15.22 17.29
C HIS A 68 11.69 -16.20 17.57
N HIS A 69 10.99 -16.02 18.68
CA HIS A 69 9.98 -16.98 19.14
C HIS A 69 8.54 -16.52 18.91
N LEU A 70 8.34 -15.24 18.58
CA LEU A 70 7.01 -14.65 18.42
C LEU A 70 6.90 -13.91 17.09
N PRO A 71 5.72 -13.92 16.44
CA PRO A 71 5.45 -13.11 15.25
C PRO A 71 5.20 -11.64 15.65
N VAL A 72 6.21 -11.02 16.26
CA VAL A 72 6.14 -9.63 16.76
C VAL A 72 7.32 -8.81 16.29
N GLN A 73 7.07 -7.53 16.08
CA GLN A 73 8.11 -6.51 16.04
C GLN A 73 8.23 -5.84 17.41
N VAL A 74 9.46 -5.70 17.90
CA VAL A 74 9.75 -5.13 19.21
C VAL A 74 10.44 -3.78 19.04
N SER A 75 9.78 -2.70 19.46
CA SER A 75 10.31 -1.33 19.38
C SER A 75 10.38 -0.68 20.77
N PRO A 76 11.31 0.26 21.01
CA PRO A 76 11.31 1.05 22.23
C PRO A 76 10.00 1.81 22.40
N LEU A 77 9.50 1.89 23.64
CA LEU A 77 8.29 2.66 23.93
C LEU A 77 8.62 4.16 23.96
N GLU A 78 8.11 4.91 22.99
CA GLU A 78 8.30 6.36 22.89
C GLU A 78 7.28 7.17 23.72
N ARG A 79 6.10 6.61 23.96
CA ARG A 79 5.00 7.29 24.67
C ARG A 79 4.95 6.92 26.14
N GLN A 80 4.54 7.86 26.98
CA GLN A 80 4.33 7.57 28.40
C GLN A 80 3.21 6.54 28.59
N ARG A 81 3.40 5.67 29.60
CA ARG A 81 2.35 4.75 30.06
C ARG A 81 1.33 5.56 30.87
N GLY A 82 0.10 5.63 30.40
CA GLY A 82 -0.99 6.31 31.09
C GLY A 82 -1.23 5.75 32.51
N SER A 83 -1.77 6.58 33.40
CA SER A 83 -2.19 6.19 34.75
C SER A 83 -3.52 5.45 34.72
N VAL A 84 -3.85 4.78 35.83
CA VAL A 84 -5.15 4.13 36.10
C VAL A 84 -5.62 4.52 37.49
N ASP A 85 -6.94 4.54 37.70
CA ASP A 85 -7.54 5.04 38.95
C ASP A 85 -7.71 3.93 39.98
N GLN A 86 -8.17 2.75 39.56
CA GLN A 86 -8.41 1.61 40.44
C GLN A 86 -7.57 0.42 40.01
N VAL A 87 -6.96 -0.25 40.96
CA VAL A 87 -6.11 -1.43 40.74
C VAL A 87 -6.49 -2.55 41.70
N VAL A 88 -6.62 -3.74 41.15
CA VAL A 88 -6.78 -4.97 41.93
C VAL A 88 -5.66 -5.95 41.57
N ARG A 89 -5.28 -6.77 42.57
CA ARG A 89 -4.27 -7.80 42.44
C ARG A 89 -4.92 -9.20 42.58
N LEU A 90 -4.57 -10.07 41.63
CA LEU A 90 -5.05 -11.45 41.65
C LEU A 90 -4.35 -12.29 42.71
N GLN A 91 -5.14 -13.10 43.41
CA GLN A 91 -4.71 -14.16 44.31
C GLN A 91 -5.44 -15.45 43.93
N VAL A 92 -4.76 -16.57 43.97
CA VAL A 92 -5.36 -17.88 43.70
C VAL A 92 -5.39 -18.69 45.00
N ARG A 93 -6.55 -19.23 45.32
CA ARG A 93 -6.75 -20.11 46.47
C ARG A 93 -6.69 -21.55 45.94
N ARG A 94 -5.59 -22.27 46.15
CA ARG A 94 -5.19 -23.56 45.58
C ARG A 94 -4.68 -23.49 44.13
N ASP A 95 -3.51 -24.11 43.90
CA ASP A 95 -2.63 -23.82 42.75
C ASP A 95 -2.93 -24.58 41.44
N GLN A 96 -4.18 -24.91 41.11
CA GLN A 96 -4.49 -25.69 39.91
C GLN A 96 -5.43 -24.94 38.96
N VAL A 97 -4.91 -23.93 38.25
CA VAL A 97 -5.57 -23.31 37.11
C VAL A 97 -5.43 -24.25 35.90
N SER A 98 -6.50 -24.48 35.15
CA SER A 98 -6.41 -25.26 33.91
C SER A 98 -5.70 -24.45 32.81
N ALA A 99 -4.85 -25.14 32.06
CA ALA A 99 -4.00 -24.55 31.06
C ALA A 99 -4.01 -25.34 29.72
N ASP A 100 -5.10 -26.05 29.43
CA ASP A 100 -5.27 -26.70 28.14
C ASP A 100 -5.47 -25.62 27.02
N SER A 101 -5.15 -25.99 25.78
CA SER A 101 -5.17 -25.08 24.63
C SER A 101 -6.53 -24.44 24.40
N GLU A 102 -7.61 -25.19 24.59
CA GLU A 102 -8.98 -24.69 24.38
C GLU A 102 -9.34 -23.61 25.40
N ARG A 103 -9.01 -23.82 26.66
CA ARG A 103 -9.27 -22.84 27.72
C ARG A 103 -8.40 -21.60 27.60
N ILE A 104 -7.16 -21.72 27.15
CA ILE A 104 -6.30 -20.57 26.86
C ILE A 104 -6.95 -19.70 25.77
N MET A 105 -7.42 -20.32 24.67
CA MET A 105 -8.09 -19.60 23.59
C MET A 105 -9.42 -18.99 24.04
N ALA A 106 -10.24 -19.74 24.78
CA ALA A 106 -11.52 -19.26 25.30
C ALA A 106 -11.34 -18.06 26.24
N ALA A 107 -10.33 -18.12 27.13
CA ALA A 107 -10.00 -17.02 28.04
C ALA A 107 -9.53 -15.76 27.29
N THR A 108 -8.67 -15.93 26.29
CA THR A 108 -8.21 -14.82 25.46
C THR A 108 -9.38 -14.19 24.70
N ARG A 109 -10.26 -15.00 24.07
CA ARG A 109 -11.42 -14.51 23.34
C ARG A 109 -12.41 -13.78 24.26
N ALA A 110 -12.69 -14.33 25.45
CA ALA A 110 -13.57 -13.69 26.44
C ALA A 110 -13.01 -12.36 26.93
N LEU A 111 -11.71 -12.31 27.24
CA LEU A 111 -11.01 -11.09 27.63
C LEU A 111 -11.11 -10.03 26.52
N TYR A 112 -10.78 -10.41 25.29
CA TYR A 112 -10.75 -9.49 24.15
C TYR A 112 -12.13 -9.00 23.73
N ALA A 113 -13.16 -9.86 23.81
CA ALA A 113 -14.54 -9.43 23.63
C ALA A 113 -14.93 -8.36 24.65
N THR A 114 -14.59 -8.57 25.93
CA THR A 114 -14.86 -7.56 26.98
C THR A 114 -14.09 -6.26 26.75
N LEU A 115 -12.86 -6.33 26.22
CA LEU A 115 -12.05 -5.15 25.95
C LEU A 115 -12.47 -4.42 24.66
N SER A 116 -13.10 -5.09 23.71
CA SER A 116 -13.63 -4.45 22.49
C SER A 116 -14.84 -3.57 22.77
N ASP A 117 -15.57 -3.82 23.86
CA ASP A 117 -16.76 -3.07 24.28
C ASP A 117 -16.44 -1.79 25.07
N LEU A 118 -15.15 -1.43 25.20
CA LEU A 118 -14.74 -0.22 25.91
C LEU A 118 -15.27 1.04 25.22
N SER A 119 -15.87 1.92 26.00
CA SER A 119 -16.36 3.23 25.55
C SER A 119 -15.37 4.36 25.83
N GLY A 120 -15.62 5.53 25.25
CA GLY A 120 -14.71 6.68 25.32
C GLY A 120 -14.26 7.03 26.75
N GLY A 121 -12.96 7.19 26.95
CA GLY A 121 -12.35 7.51 28.23
C GLY A 121 -12.10 6.31 29.15
N GLN A 122 -12.58 5.11 28.81
CA GLN A 122 -12.27 3.89 29.58
C GLN A 122 -10.94 3.29 29.13
N HIS A 123 -10.11 2.92 30.12
CA HIS A 123 -8.87 2.21 29.88
C HIS A 123 -8.77 1.01 30.82
N VAL A 124 -8.27 -0.09 30.29
CA VAL A 124 -7.96 -1.32 31.04
C VAL A 124 -6.50 -1.65 30.87
N VAL A 125 -5.85 -1.98 31.98
CA VAL A 125 -4.45 -2.43 32.00
C VAL A 125 -4.37 -3.77 32.69
N LEU A 126 -3.93 -4.79 31.96
CA LEU A 126 -3.58 -6.10 32.52
C LEU A 126 -2.06 -6.19 32.59
N GLN A 127 -1.49 -6.28 33.80
CA GLN A 127 -0.06 -6.31 34.04
C GLN A 127 0.35 -7.60 34.75
N LEU A 128 1.17 -8.41 34.09
CA LEU A 128 1.75 -9.64 34.61
C LEU A 128 3.24 -9.45 34.89
N LEU A 129 3.63 -9.46 36.18
CA LEU A 129 5.03 -9.52 36.58
C LEU A 129 5.43 -11.00 36.70
N ILE A 130 6.52 -11.35 36.04
CA ILE A 130 7.12 -12.69 36.09
C ILE A 130 8.42 -12.59 36.89
N GLY A 131 8.51 -13.40 37.93
CA GLY A 131 9.61 -13.41 38.90
C GLY A 131 10.55 -14.58 38.70
N ARG A 132 10.95 -15.19 39.84
CA ARG A 132 11.89 -16.34 39.85
C ARG A 132 11.27 -17.57 39.19
N ARG A 133 12.07 -18.26 38.35
CA ARG A 133 11.72 -19.55 37.76
C ARG A 133 11.41 -20.60 38.85
N LEU A 134 10.44 -21.43 38.55
CA LEU A 134 10.09 -22.63 39.28
C LEU A 134 10.32 -23.85 38.36
N PRO A 135 11.13 -24.86 38.78
CA PRO A 135 11.33 -26.06 37.99
C PRO A 135 10.05 -26.89 37.91
N SER A 136 9.91 -27.76 36.93
CA SER A 136 8.76 -28.67 36.78
C SER A 136 8.54 -29.54 38.03
N SER A 137 9.63 -29.99 38.65
CA SER A 137 9.60 -30.76 39.90
C SER A 137 8.88 -30.06 41.06
N PHE A 138 8.83 -28.71 41.07
CA PHE A 138 8.09 -27.96 42.08
C PHE A 138 6.58 -28.22 42.01
N PHE A 139 6.04 -28.50 40.84
CA PHE A 139 4.61 -28.72 40.63
C PHE A 139 4.20 -30.18 40.71
N THR A 140 5.16 -31.10 40.61
CA THR A 140 4.94 -32.57 40.66
C THR A 140 5.25 -33.16 42.01
N ALA A 141 5.97 -32.44 42.87
CA ALA A 141 6.29 -32.90 44.21
C ALA A 141 5.01 -33.07 45.06
N PRO A 142 4.85 -34.19 45.77
CA PRO A 142 3.76 -34.34 46.70
C PRO A 142 3.84 -33.24 47.79
N PRO A 143 2.71 -32.76 48.32
CA PRO A 143 2.72 -31.81 49.42
C PRO A 143 3.50 -32.40 50.60
N ALA A 144 4.36 -31.59 51.20
CA ALA A 144 5.07 -32.02 52.41
C ALA A 144 4.04 -32.45 53.46
N PRO A 145 4.29 -33.58 54.15
CA PRO A 145 3.38 -34.06 55.17
C PRO A 145 3.14 -32.98 56.23
N GLY A 146 1.89 -32.80 56.62
CA GLY A 146 1.53 -31.87 57.66
C GLY A 146 2.11 -32.37 59.03
N TRP A 147 2.44 -31.43 59.95
CA TRP A 147 2.99 -31.74 61.22
C TRP A 147 2.13 -32.74 62.02
N ARG A 148 0.80 -32.83 61.80
CA ARG A 148 -0.10 -33.82 62.37
C ARG A 148 0.12 -35.20 61.77
N GLU A 149 0.41 -35.32 60.48
CA GLU A 149 0.72 -36.62 59.83
C GLU A 149 2.09 -37.15 60.25
N LEU A 150 3.04 -36.26 60.52
CA LEU A 150 4.35 -36.59 61.07
C LEU A 150 4.25 -37.09 62.52
N LEU A 151 3.32 -36.58 63.33
CA LEU A 151 3.12 -36.95 64.74
C LEU A 151 2.26 -38.20 64.91
N LEU A 152 1.31 -38.46 64.01
CA LEU A 152 0.35 -39.56 64.14
C LEU A 152 0.74 -40.85 63.41
N GLY A 153 1.89 -40.87 62.73
CA GLY A 153 2.44 -42.09 62.10
C GLY A 153 1.51 -42.71 61.03
N THR A 154 0.53 -41.98 60.50
CA THR A 154 -0.38 -42.53 59.50
C THR A 154 0.38 -42.77 58.21
N SER A 155 0.38 -44.05 57.76
CA SER A 155 1.04 -44.43 56.48
C SER A 155 0.50 -43.61 55.31
N ILE A 156 1.38 -42.85 54.72
CA ILE A 156 1.09 -42.12 53.48
C ILE A 156 0.78 -43.20 52.44
N GLN A 157 -0.49 -43.39 52.11
CA GLN A 157 -0.85 -44.06 50.85
C GLN A 157 -0.17 -43.27 49.73
N LYS A 158 0.85 -43.86 49.10
CA LYS A 158 1.46 -43.31 47.89
C LYS A 158 0.33 -43.05 46.90
N PRO A 159 0.01 -41.81 46.55
CA PRO A 159 -0.94 -41.59 45.48
C PRO A 159 -0.42 -42.35 44.27
N ALA A 160 -1.27 -43.19 43.67
CA ALA A 160 -0.96 -43.90 42.45
C ALA A 160 -0.28 -42.91 41.51
N ALA A 161 0.91 -43.29 41.02
CA ALA A 161 1.67 -42.45 40.09
C ALA A 161 0.74 -42.06 38.95
N ARG A 162 0.19 -40.84 39.00
CA ARG A 162 -0.54 -40.30 37.89
C ARG A 162 0.45 -40.28 36.73
N LEU A 163 0.11 -40.95 35.63
CA LEU A 163 0.85 -40.82 34.40
C LEU A 163 1.04 -39.33 34.16
N ALA A 164 2.30 -38.88 34.27
CA ALA A 164 2.65 -37.50 33.98
C ALA A 164 2.20 -37.20 32.53
N THR A 165 1.25 -36.31 32.38
CA THR A 165 0.88 -35.81 31.06
C THR A 165 1.96 -34.79 30.64
N ALA A 166 2.17 -34.59 29.35
CA ALA A 166 3.16 -33.65 28.85
C ALA A 166 3.02 -32.23 29.46
N THR A 167 1.83 -31.91 29.98
CA THR A 167 1.54 -30.68 30.73
C THR A 167 2.18 -30.63 32.14
N ASP A 168 2.48 -31.77 32.71
CA ASP A 168 3.05 -31.84 34.06
C ASP A 168 4.57 -31.60 34.11
N GLU A 169 5.23 -31.64 32.95
CA GLU A 169 6.67 -31.38 32.82
C GLU A 169 7.02 -29.89 32.60
N GLN A 170 6.02 -29.03 32.45
CA GLN A 170 6.26 -27.60 32.19
C GLN A 170 6.93 -26.91 33.39
N HIS A 171 7.91 -26.06 33.05
CA HIS A 171 8.46 -25.10 34.01
C HIS A 171 7.42 -23.99 34.30
N GLY A 172 7.66 -23.23 35.33
CA GLY A 172 6.82 -22.10 35.68
C GLY A 172 7.59 -20.97 36.33
N ALA A 173 6.87 -20.01 36.88
CA ALA A 173 7.47 -18.91 37.60
C ALA A 173 6.58 -18.39 38.74
N MET A 174 7.20 -17.68 39.66
CA MET A 174 6.48 -16.80 40.56
C MET A 174 5.90 -15.64 39.78
N ALA A 175 4.63 -15.29 40.03
CA ALA A 175 3.95 -14.25 39.27
C ALA A 175 3.11 -13.31 40.16
N CYS A 176 2.87 -12.12 39.65
CA CYS A 176 1.93 -11.16 40.21
C CYS A 176 1.13 -10.55 39.06
N LEU A 177 -0.18 -10.78 39.10
CA LEU A 177 -1.11 -10.22 38.11
C LEU A 177 -1.89 -9.07 38.74
N ARG A 178 -1.88 -7.91 38.06
CA ARG A 178 -2.64 -6.73 38.41
C ARG A 178 -3.58 -6.37 37.27
N LEU A 179 -4.76 -5.92 37.61
CA LEU A 179 -5.72 -5.35 36.70
C LEU A 179 -6.03 -3.92 37.14
N GLY A 180 -5.78 -2.96 36.26
CA GLY A 180 -6.05 -1.55 36.45
C GLY A 180 -7.13 -1.06 35.51
N VAL A 181 -8.00 -0.15 35.98
CA VAL A 181 -9.02 0.50 35.17
C VAL A 181 -9.07 1.98 35.44
N THR A 182 -9.48 2.74 34.41
CA THR A 182 -9.74 4.18 34.48
C THR A 182 -11.22 4.44 34.26
N GLY A 183 -11.79 5.39 35.03
CA GLY A 183 -13.16 5.82 34.92
C GLY A 183 -13.78 6.15 36.26
N ALA A 184 -15.02 6.69 36.23
CA ALA A 184 -15.78 7.01 37.46
C ALA A 184 -15.94 5.75 38.34
N PRO A 185 -15.95 5.86 39.67
CA PRO A 185 -15.88 4.72 40.59
C PRO A 185 -16.88 3.60 40.32
N GLN A 186 -18.13 3.93 39.97
CA GLN A 186 -19.17 2.93 39.68
C GLN A 186 -18.92 2.22 38.32
N GLN A 187 -18.47 2.96 37.31
CA GLN A 187 -18.11 2.42 35.99
C GLN A 187 -16.87 1.54 36.09
N ALA A 188 -15.85 2.01 36.80
CA ALA A 188 -14.63 1.24 37.06
C ALA A 188 -14.91 -0.09 37.75
N HIS A 189 -15.79 -0.10 38.77
CA HIS A 189 -16.20 -1.34 39.45
C HIS A 189 -16.92 -2.33 38.51
N ARG A 190 -17.84 -1.84 37.66
CA ARG A 190 -18.51 -2.69 36.65
C ARG A 190 -17.51 -3.27 35.66
N LEU A 191 -16.62 -2.44 35.15
CA LEU A 191 -15.59 -2.86 34.18
C LEU A 191 -14.63 -3.88 34.79
N LEU A 192 -14.18 -3.66 36.01
CA LEU A 192 -13.42 -4.65 36.78
C LEU A 192 -14.17 -5.98 36.86
N SER A 193 -15.45 -5.96 37.23
CA SER A 193 -16.26 -7.17 37.36
C SER A 193 -16.42 -7.92 36.03
N GLN A 194 -16.55 -7.21 34.91
CA GLN A 194 -16.65 -7.81 33.58
C GLN A 194 -15.33 -8.47 33.17
N VAL A 195 -14.18 -7.77 33.28
CA VAL A 195 -12.86 -8.32 32.95
C VAL A 195 -12.52 -9.51 33.85
N LEU A 196 -12.86 -9.43 35.14
CA LEU A 196 -12.70 -10.52 36.08
C LEU A 196 -13.58 -11.74 35.72
N GLY A 197 -14.79 -11.49 35.23
CA GLY A 197 -15.70 -12.52 34.70
C GLY A 197 -15.06 -13.25 33.51
N ALA A 198 -14.50 -12.51 32.56
CA ALA A 198 -13.79 -13.10 31.44
C ALA A 198 -12.56 -13.93 31.87
N MET A 199 -11.80 -13.47 32.86
CA MET A 199 -10.64 -14.20 33.37
C MET A 199 -11.01 -15.45 34.17
N ARG A 200 -12.24 -15.52 34.74
CA ARG A 200 -12.71 -16.71 35.48
C ARG A 200 -12.92 -17.93 34.59
N THR A 201 -12.94 -17.78 33.27
CA THR A 201 -13.02 -18.93 32.33
C THR A 201 -11.86 -19.94 32.52
N VAL A 202 -10.75 -19.52 33.09
CA VAL A 202 -9.62 -20.41 33.43
C VAL A 202 -9.70 -20.99 34.87
N GLU A 203 -10.75 -20.63 35.65
CA GLU A 203 -10.97 -21.24 36.96
C GLU A 203 -11.34 -22.73 36.81
N THR A 204 -10.97 -23.50 37.81
CA THR A 204 -11.35 -24.90 37.96
C THR A 204 -12.13 -25.12 39.26
N THR A 205 -12.67 -26.30 39.47
CA THR A 205 -13.32 -26.65 40.74
C THR A 205 -12.38 -26.49 41.95
N GLN A 206 -11.08 -26.54 41.71
CA GLN A 206 -10.05 -26.45 42.75
C GLN A 206 -9.34 -25.09 42.81
N ALA A 207 -9.39 -24.29 41.75
CA ALA A 207 -8.73 -22.99 41.65
C ALA A 207 -9.76 -21.87 41.49
N ARG A 208 -9.90 -21.01 42.49
CA ARG A 208 -10.77 -19.83 42.46
C ARG A 208 -9.96 -18.55 42.56
N PHE A 209 -10.24 -17.62 41.71
CA PHE A 209 -9.64 -16.29 41.70
C PHE A 209 -10.24 -15.41 42.81
N ARG A 210 -9.36 -14.81 43.58
CA ARG A 210 -9.69 -13.73 44.50
C ARG A 210 -8.94 -12.46 44.08
N PHE A 211 -9.56 -11.36 44.31
CA PHE A 211 -8.99 -10.07 44.00
C PHE A 211 -8.92 -9.25 45.28
N SER A 212 -7.77 -8.62 45.51
CA SER A 212 -7.56 -7.67 46.59
C SER A 212 -7.18 -6.33 46.02
N ALA A 213 -7.60 -5.22 46.64
CA ALA A 213 -7.18 -3.90 46.24
C ALA A 213 -5.64 -3.80 46.25
N ASP A 214 -5.08 -3.08 45.28
CA ASP A 214 -3.66 -2.72 45.20
C ASP A 214 -3.53 -1.22 44.87
N ALA A 215 -2.39 -0.62 45.17
CA ALA A 215 -2.15 0.77 44.89
C ALA A 215 -1.90 1.02 43.38
N SER A 216 -2.49 2.08 42.82
CA SER A 216 -2.26 2.46 41.41
C SER A 216 -0.78 2.71 41.11
N ASP A 217 -0.04 3.24 42.08
CA ASP A 217 1.41 3.46 42.00
C ASP A 217 2.20 2.14 41.82
N ASN A 218 1.73 1.04 42.41
CA ASN A 218 2.33 -0.27 42.20
C ASN A 218 2.22 -0.78 40.77
N LEU A 219 1.12 -0.50 40.09
CA LEU A 219 0.93 -0.81 38.66
C LEU A 219 1.75 0.16 37.80
N ALA A 220 1.69 1.46 38.10
CA ALA A 220 2.41 2.50 37.34
C ALA A 220 3.93 2.25 37.34
N ARG A 221 4.50 1.92 38.49
CA ARG A 221 5.94 1.63 38.65
C ARG A 221 6.29 0.17 38.40
N ALA A 222 5.31 -0.71 38.13
CA ALA A 222 5.48 -2.15 38.06
C ALA A 222 6.26 -2.69 39.27
N THR A 223 5.83 -2.28 40.48
CA THR A 223 6.53 -2.60 41.75
C THR A 223 6.49 -4.08 42.02
N ARG A 224 7.64 -4.67 42.34
CA ARG A 224 7.75 -6.10 42.71
C ARG A 224 7.08 -6.32 44.06
N PRO A 225 6.20 -7.34 44.16
CA PRO A 225 5.60 -7.66 45.45
C PRO A 225 6.64 -8.24 46.40
N TRP A 226 6.55 -7.92 47.69
CA TRP A 226 7.43 -8.52 48.70
C TRP A 226 7.19 -10.03 48.83
N ARG A 227 5.91 -10.46 48.77
CA ARG A 227 5.50 -11.87 48.66
C ARG A 227 4.78 -12.06 47.32
N TRP A 228 5.27 -13.01 46.52
CA TRP A 228 4.67 -13.34 45.24
C TRP A 228 3.34 -14.08 45.43
N PRO A 229 2.21 -13.55 44.93
CA PRO A 229 0.89 -14.12 45.21
C PRO A 229 0.58 -15.38 44.41
N LEU A 230 1.29 -15.59 43.29
CA LEU A 230 1.01 -16.65 42.34
C LEU A 230 2.25 -17.49 42.06
N ARG A 231 2.01 -18.79 41.79
CA ARG A 231 2.98 -19.76 41.30
C ARG A 231 2.35 -20.49 40.14
N LEU A 232 2.75 -20.14 38.94
CA LEU A 232 2.04 -20.55 37.70
C LEU A 232 3.00 -21.29 36.78
N ARG A 233 2.50 -22.36 36.13
CA ARG A 233 3.17 -23.07 35.02
C ARG A 233 3.14 -22.19 33.76
N SER A 234 3.98 -22.51 32.78
CA SER A 234 4.07 -21.73 31.52
C SER A 234 2.74 -21.64 30.79
N GLY A 235 1.94 -22.72 30.73
CA GLY A 235 0.59 -22.68 30.16
C GLY A 235 -0.38 -21.78 30.93
N GLN A 236 -0.29 -21.81 32.28
CA GLN A 236 -1.12 -20.93 33.13
C GLN A 236 -0.73 -19.44 32.97
N LEU A 237 0.57 -19.16 32.82
CA LEU A 237 1.08 -17.83 32.53
C LEU A 237 0.58 -17.36 31.16
N ALA A 238 0.57 -18.23 30.14
CA ALA A 238 0.06 -17.92 28.81
C ALA A 238 -1.45 -17.56 28.86
N ALA A 239 -2.23 -18.25 29.67
CA ALA A 239 -3.66 -17.99 29.82
C ALA A 239 -3.99 -16.61 30.41
N VAL A 240 -3.06 -15.98 31.14
CA VAL A 240 -3.27 -14.71 31.85
C VAL A 240 -2.33 -13.59 31.40
N CYS A 241 -1.46 -13.80 30.41
CA CYS A 241 -0.49 -12.80 29.98
C CYS A 241 -1.11 -11.67 29.10
N GLY A 242 -2.31 -11.87 28.60
CA GLY A 242 -2.98 -10.91 27.72
C GLY A 242 -2.43 -10.86 26.30
N TRP A 243 -1.65 -11.85 25.86
CA TRP A 243 -1.21 -11.98 24.48
C TRP A 243 -2.36 -12.42 23.55
N PRO A 244 -2.30 -12.10 22.23
CA PRO A 244 -3.33 -12.51 21.28
C PRO A 244 -3.19 -14.00 20.93
N ILE A 245 -3.79 -14.86 21.74
CA ILE A 245 -3.71 -16.33 21.59
C ILE A 245 -5.04 -16.85 21.05
N GLY A 246 -5.00 -17.52 19.88
CA GLY A 246 -6.17 -18.11 19.26
C GLY A 246 -6.15 -17.99 17.73
N GLU A 247 -7.30 -18.27 17.13
CA GLU A 247 -7.51 -18.18 15.69
C GLU A 247 -8.16 -16.83 15.32
N PRO A 248 -7.78 -16.22 14.18
CA PRO A 248 -8.43 -15.01 13.70
C PRO A 248 -9.88 -15.32 13.21
N PRO A 249 -10.82 -14.35 13.29
CA PRO A 249 -10.65 -13.03 13.90
C PRO A 249 -10.73 -13.07 15.42
N LEU A 250 -9.84 -12.33 16.08
CA LEU A 250 -9.93 -12.08 17.50
C LEU A 250 -10.57 -10.71 17.72
N PRO A 251 -11.57 -10.57 18.64
CA PRO A 251 -12.03 -9.25 19.07
C PRO A 251 -10.84 -8.37 19.47
N LEU A 252 -10.93 -7.07 19.38
CA LEU A 252 -9.88 -6.12 19.74
C LEU A 252 -8.69 -6.06 18.77
N LEU A 253 -8.34 -7.15 18.11
CA LEU A 253 -7.41 -7.17 17.00
C LEU A 253 -8.24 -6.92 15.75
N GLY A 254 -8.21 -5.73 15.21
CA GLY A 254 -8.71 -5.46 13.86
C GLY A 254 -7.96 -6.32 12.82
N ASP A 255 -8.15 -6.02 11.55
CA ASP A 255 -7.37 -6.64 10.50
C ASP A 255 -5.87 -6.43 10.80
N LEU A 256 -5.20 -7.52 11.13
CA LEU A 256 -3.77 -7.49 11.40
C LEU A 256 -3.08 -7.07 10.11
N HIS A 257 -2.39 -5.96 10.15
CA HIS A 257 -1.61 -5.51 9.01
C HIS A 257 -0.53 -6.53 8.64
N PRO A 258 -0.24 -6.73 7.36
CA PRO A 258 0.89 -7.53 6.93
C PRO A 258 2.16 -7.04 7.63
N ARG A 259 3.11 -7.94 7.84
CA ARG A 259 4.36 -7.65 8.54
C ARG A 259 4.98 -6.35 8.03
N GLN A 260 4.98 -5.31 8.86
CA GLN A 260 5.61 -4.03 8.54
C GLN A 260 7.11 -4.16 8.75
N LEU A 261 7.86 -4.27 7.67
CA LEU A 261 9.31 -4.28 7.72
C LEU A 261 9.84 -2.86 7.82
N PRO A 262 10.91 -2.62 8.59
CA PRO A 262 11.64 -1.38 8.50
C PRO A 262 12.21 -1.24 7.07
N PRO A 263 12.34 -0.01 6.55
CA PRO A 263 12.98 0.20 5.26
C PRO A 263 14.42 -0.32 5.30
N PRO A 264 14.97 -0.82 4.18
CA PRO A 264 16.34 -1.30 4.12
C PRO A 264 17.33 -0.19 4.51
N GLU A 265 18.42 -0.61 5.15
CA GLU A 265 19.53 0.30 5.46
C GLU A 265 20.14 0.83 4.14
N GLY A 266 20.37 2.13 4.06
CA GLY A 266 20.97 2.75 2.87
C GLY A 266 19.99 3.22 1.80
N LEU A 267 18.69 3.31 2.09
CA LEU A 267 17.74 4.01 1.21
C LEU A 267 18.25 5.42 0.92
N VAL A 268 18.47 5.70 -0.37
CA VAL A 268 18.90 7.01 -0.83
C VAL A 268 17.81 8.04 -0.54
N GLN A 269 18.15 9.13 0.11
CA GLN A 269 17.28 10.28 0.20
C GLN A 269 17.10 10.88 -1.20
N ALA A 270 15.87 11.05 -1.63
CA ALA A 270 15.52 11.59 -2.93
C ALA A 270 14.36 12.58 -2.81
N ASP A 271 14.17 13.38 -3.83
CA ASP A 271 13.13 14.41 -3.90
C ASP A 271 11.71 13.83 -4.11
N ARG A 272 11.60 12.62 -4.67
CA ARG A 272 10.33 11.96 -5.01
C ARG A 272 9.78 11.14 -3.84
N VAL A 273 9.34 11.81 -2.78
CA VAL A 273 8.80 11.17 -1.58
C VAL A 273 7.42 10.56 -1.88
N ILE A 274 7.25 9.27 -1.58
CA ILE A 274 5.98 8.53 -1.71
C ILE A 274 5.25 8.36 -0.37
N GLY A 275 5.95 8.53 0.75
CA GLY A 275 5.37 8.39 2.07
C GLY A 275 6.39 8.31 3.18
N GLN A 276 5.93 7.95 4.35
CA GLN A 276 6.74 7.72 5.53
C GLN A 276 6.66 6.24 5.92
N ALA A 277 7.77 5.67 6.38
CA ALA A 277 7.80 4.30 6.89
C ALA A 277 6.80 4.12 8.03
N SER A 278 5.97 3.09 7.95
CA SER A 278 4.96 2.75 8.96
C SER A 278 5.44 1.69 9.96
N ALA A 279 6.66 1.18 9.79
CA ALA A 279 7.23 0.23 10.74
C ALA A 279 7.36 0.87 12.13
N PRO A 280 7.00 0.16 13.21
CA PRO A 280 7.08 0.69 14.57
C PRO A 280 8.48 1.23 14.91
N GLY A 281 8.53 2.45 15.45
CA GLY A 281 9.80 3.13 15.78
C GLY A 281 10.59 3.63 14.56
N CYS A 282 10.02 3.62 13.37
CA CYS A 282 10.64 4.15 12.17
C CYS A 282 9.82 5.31 11.59
N ARG A 283 10.47 6.46 11.40
CA ARG A 283 9.85 7.66 10.79
C ARG A 283 10.59 8.13 9.53
N GLN A 284 11.32 7.21 8.91
CA GLN A 284 12.10 7.53 7.72
C GLN A 284 11.17 7.83 6.54
N LEU A 285 11.45 8.89 5.81
CA LEU A 285 10.79 9.18 4.54
C LEU A 285 11.26 8.17 3.50
N ILE A 286 10.30 7.67 2.73
CA ILE A 286 10.53 6.73 1.62
C ILE A 286 10.38 7.51 0.33
N ALA A 287 11.42 7.48 -0.50
CA ALA A 287 11.45 8.17 -1.78
C ALA A 287 11.91 7.22 -2.89
N ILE A 288 11.49 7.50 -4.11
CA ILE A 288 11.93 6.78 -5.31
C ILE A 288 12.90 7.68 -6.07
N PRO A 289 14.20 7.36 -6.15
CA PRO A 289 15.15 8.10 -6.97
C PRO A 289 14.71 8.15 -8.44
N ILE A 290 15.04 9.24 -9.15
CA ILE A 290 14.60 9.41 -10.55
C ILE A 290 15.11 8.29 -11.48
N HIS A 291 16.29 7.74 -11.21
CA HIS A 291 16.82 6.62 -11.99
C HIS A 291 16.00 5.35 -11.80
N ASP A 292 15.47 5.13 -10.59
CA ASP A 292 14.60 3.99 -10.29
C ASP A 292 13.20 4.19 -10.84
N ALA A 293 12.76 5.44 -10.98
CA ALA A 293 11.49 5.78 -11.64
C ALA A 293 11.42 5.31 -13.10
N ALA A 294 12.56 5.21 -13.77
CA ALA A 294 12.65 4.67 -15.13
C ALA A 294 12.29 3.17 -15.24
N PHE A 295 12.19 2.44 -14.11
CA PHE A 295 11.62 1.08 -14.07
C PHE A 295 10.09 1.08 -14.04
N HIS A 296 9.49 2.25 -14.16
CA HIS A 296 8.06 2.53 -14.14
C HIS A 296 7.39 2.28 -12.78
N THR A 297 6.23 2.88 -12.60
CA THR A 297 5.46 2.77 -11.35
C THR A 297 4.02 2.47 -11.68
N HIS A 298 3.46 1.42 -11.10
CA HIS A 298 2.04 1.12 -11.20
C HIS A 298 1.37 1.29 -9.84
N LEU A 299 0.45 2.27 -9.74
CA LEU A 299 -0.32 2.56 -8.53
C LEU A 299 -1.66 1.87 -8.57
N LEU A 300 -1.85 0.90 -7.69
CA LEU A 300 -3.09 0.14 -7.55
C LEU A 300 -3.81 0.52 -6.24
N GLY A 301 -5.12 0.65 -6.30
CA GLY A 301 -5.93 0.90 -5.11
C GLY A 301 -7.39 1.24 -5.47
N PRO A 302 -8.34 1.02 -4.55
CA PRO A 302 -9.72 1.46 -4.70
C PRO A 302 -9.85 2.99 -4.84
N THR A 303 -11.03 3.45 -5.24
CA THR A 303 -11.34 4.90 -5.26
C THR A 303 -11.23 5.48 -3.85
N GLY A 304 -10.64 6.68 -3.72
CA GLY A 304 -10.48 7.36 -2.43
C GLY A 304 -9.24 6.96 -1.62
N THR A 305 -8.40 6.04 -2.08
CA THR A 305 -7.19 5.60 -1.36
C THR A 305 -5.97 6.50 -1.54
N GLY A 306 -6.09 7.62 -2.28
CA GLY A 306 -5.01 8.59 -2.45
C GLY A 306 -4.10 8.38 -3.67
N LYS A 307 -4.49 7.54 -4.65
CA LYS A 307 -3.69 7.34 -5.89
C LYS A 307 -3.34 8.66 -6.58
N SER A 308 -4.35 9.49 -6.86
CA SER A 308 -4.16 10.80 -7.52
C SER A 308 -3.32 11.76 -6.66
N THR A 309 -3.40 11.67 -5.32
CA THR A 309 -2.55 12.44 -4.40
C THR A 309 -1.08 12.05 -4.53
N VAL A 310 -0.78 10.76 -4.67
CA VAL A 310 0.61 10.29 -4.88
C VAL A 310 1.11 10.74 -6.25
N LEU A 311 0.31 10.61 -7.32
CA LEU A 311 0.67 11.10 -8.66
C LEU A 311 0.96 12.61 -8.62
N LEU A 312 0.11 13.40 -7.95
CA LEU A 312 0.30 14.85 -7.79
C LEU A 312 1.63 15.17 -7.08
N SER A 313 1.91 14.48 -5.98
CA SER A 313 3.14 14.71 -5.20
C SER A 313 4.40 14.38 -5.99
N LEU A 314 4.39 13.28 -6.73
CA LEU A 314 5.51 12.87 -7.58
C LEU A 314 5.70 13.85 -8.76
N ALA A 315 4.62 14.26 -9.41
CA ALA A 315 4.66 15.23 -10.52
C ALA A 315 5.20 16.59 -10.05
N LEU A 316 4.76 17.08 -8.87
CA LEU A 316 5.28 18.31 -8.30
C LEU A 316 6.76 18.21 -7.94
N ALA A 317 7.21 17.10 -7.37
CA ALA A 317 8.62 16.89 -7.08
C ALA A 317 9.48 16.92 -8.36
N ASP A 318 9.02 16.30 -9.45
CA ASP A 318 9.70 16.34 -10.74
C ASP A 318 9.73 17.76 -11.34
N ILE A 319 8.63 18.50 -11.25
CA ILE A 319 8.54 19.88 -11.70
C ILE A 319 9.51 20.78 -10.92
N GLN A 320 9.53 20.67 -9.59
CA GLN A 320 10.44 21.41 -8.72
C GLN A 320 11.91 21.10 -9.00
N ALA A 321 12.22 19.86 -9.31
CA ALA A 321 13.56 19.43 -9.71
C ALA A 321 13.95 19.81 -11.16
N GLY A 322 13.10 20.58 -11.87
CA GLY A 322 13.39 21.07 -13.22
C GLY A 322 13.27 20.01 -14.31
N ARG A 323 12.56 18.91 -14.08
CA ARG A 323 12.35 17.83 -15.05
C ARG A 323 11.22 18.16 -16.04
N GLY A 324 11.21 17.50 -17.19
CA GLY A 324 10.06 17.49 -18.12
C GLY A 324 8.98 16.55 -17.55
N VAL A 325 7.74 17.00 -17.61
CA VAL A 325 6.59 16.25 -17.07
C VAL A 325 5.44 16.26 -18.06
N LEU A 326 4.85 15.10 -18.31
CA LEU A 326 3.56 14.95 -18.98
C LEU A 326 2.57 14.36 -17.99
N LEU A 327 1.44 15.03 -17.80
CA LEU A 327 0.30 14.50 -17.04
C LEU A 327 -0.91 14.35 -17.96
N ILE A 328 -1.51 13.17 -18.01
CA ILE A 328 -2.78 12.90 -18.71
C ILE A 328 -3.85 12.59 -17.66
N ASP A 329 -4.86 13.45 -17.59
CA ASP A 329 -5.98 13.32 -16.67
C ASP A 329 -7.32 13.23 -17.41
N PRO A 330 -8.00 12.09 -17.43
CA PRO A 330 -9.29 11.94 -18.07
C PRO A 330 -10.44 12.61 -17.31
N LYS A 331 -10.28 12.89 -16.01
CA LYS A 331 -11.31 13.49 -15.16
C LYS A 331 -11.20 15.01 -15.08
N GLY A 332 -9.98 15.52 -15.02
CA GLY A 332 -9.64 16.94 -14.97
C GLY A 332 -9.28 17.47 -13.57
N ASP A 333 -9.67 16.80 -12.50
CA ASP A 333 -9.43 17.27 -11.12
C ASP A 333 -7.93 17.30 -10.79
N LEU A 334 -7.20 16.23 -11.15
CA LEU A 334 -5.76 16.14 -10.94
C LEU A 334 -4.98 17.20 -11.74
N ALA A 335 -5.42 17.46 -12.98
CA ALA A 335 -4.83 18.50 -13.84
C ALA A 335 -4.98 19.89 -13.21
N ILE A 336 -6.18 20.22 -12.70
CA ILE A 336 -6.46 21.50 -12.02
C ILE A 336 -5.62 21.61 -10.75
N ASP A 337 -5.59 20.57 -9.95
CA ASP A 337 -4.81 20.53 -8.71
C ASP A 337 -3.31 20.69 -8.95
N LEU A 338 -2.77 20.09 -10.01
CA LEU A 338 -1.37 20.26 -10.40
C LEU A 338 -1.09 21.70 -10.83
N LEU A 339 -1.90 22.24 -11.75
CA LEU A 339 -1.74 23.61 -12.26
C LEU A 339 -1.74 24.66 -11.14
N ALA A 340 -2.59 24.49 -10.13
CA ALA A 340 -2.67 25.39 -8.99
C ALA A 340 -1.41 25.39 -8.08
N ARG A 341 -0.54 24.39 -8.21
CA ARG A 341 0.63 24.19 -7.33
C ARG A 341 1.98 24.26 -8.05
N ILE A 342 1.99 24.48 -9.37
CA ILE A 342 3.25 24.63 -10.11
C ILE A 342 3.97 25.90 -9.62
N PRO A 343 5.28 25.83 -9.31
CA PRO A 343 6.06 27.00 -8.92
C PRO A 343 6.07 28.08 -10.02
N VAL A 344 6.04 29.36 -9.60
CA VAL A 344 5.96 30.51 -10.52
C VAL A 344 7.12 30.53 -11.53
N GLU A 345 8.30 30.09 -11.12
CA GLU A 345 9.52 29.99 -11.93
C GLU A 345 9.35 29.05 -13.14
N ARG A 346 8.42 28.09 -13.03
CA ARG A 346 8.14 27.09 -14.07
C ARG A 346 6.88 27.41 -14.91
N HIS A 347 6.14 28.50 -14.62
CA HIS A 347 4.90 28.84 -15.34
C HIS A 347 5.11 28.99 -16.84
N ARG A 348 6.23 29.58 -17.29
CA ARG A 348 6.58 29.72 -18.71
C ARG A 348 6.85 28.39 -19.43
N ASP A 349 7.07 27.32 -18.70
CA ASP A 349 7.32 25.98 -19.23
C ASP A 349 6.04 25.15 -19.36
N VAL A 350 4.91 25.68 -18.86
CA VAL A 350 3.63 24.97 -18.83
C VAL A 350 2.93 25.06 -20.19
N VAL A 351 2.44 23.92 -20.63
CA VAL A 351 1.55 23.76 -21.79
C VAL A 351 0.31 23.03 -21.32
N VAL A 352 -0.86 23.62 -21.53
CA VAL A 352 -2.13 23.00 -21.18
C VAL A 352 -2.86 22.58 -22.45
N ILE A 353 -3.08 21.28 -22.60
CA ILE A 353 -3.91 20.71 -23.67
C ILE A 353 -5.28 20.44 -23.08
N ASP A 354 -6.23 21.32 -23.36
CA ASP A 354 -7.61 21.21 -22.92
C ASP A 354 -8.54 21.41 -24.15
N PRO A 355 -9.12 20.33 -24.69
CA PRO A 355 -10.01 20.43 -25.85
C PRO A 355 -11.28 21.24 -25.59
N THR A 356 -11.66 21.43 -24.33
CA THR A 356 -12.86 22.22 -23.98
C THR A 356 -12.59 23.72 -23.92
N ASN A 357 -11.32 24.14 -23.99
CA ASN A 357 -10.94 25.56 -24.04
C ASN A 357 -11.38 26.17 -25.36
N PRO A 358 -11.93 27.39 -25.37
CA PRO A 358 -12.29 28.11 -26.60
C PRO A 358 -11.12 28.33 -27.58
N ALA A 359 -9.89 28.42 -27.08
CA ALA A 359 -8.65 28.56 -27.86
C ALA A 359 -7.63 27.47 -27.44
N PRO A 360 -7.87 26.20 -27.74
CA PRO A 360 -7.05 25.12 -27.26
C PRO A 360 -5.67 25.10 -27.90
N VAL A 361 -4.68 24.57 -27.20
CA VAL A 361 -3.40 24.21 -27.80
C VAL A 361 -3.62 23.00 -28.72
N GLY A 362 -3.09 23.11 -29.96
CA GLY A 362 -3.23 22.05 -30.94
C GLY A 362 -2.37 20.83 -30.65
N LEU A 363 -2.89 19.68 -31.05
CA LEU A 363 -2.19 18.40 -31.09
C LEU A 363 -2.21 17.92 -32.56
N ASN A 364 -1.03 17.73 -33.14
CA ASN A 364 -0.93 17.09 -34.45
C ASN A 364 -0.30 15.70 -34.32
N PRO A 365 -1.11 14.63 -34.28
CA PRO A 365 -0.61 13.28 -34.09
C PRO A 365 0.17 12.73 -35.29
N LEU A 366 0.14 13.41 -36.43
CA LEU A 366 0.95 13.06 -37.61
C LEU A 366 2.31 13.77 -37.62
N ALA A 367 2.53 14.75 -36.73
CA ALA A 367 3.81 15.44 -36.64
C ALA A 367 4.88 14.56 -35.96
N GLY A 368 5.98 14.35 -36.68
CA GLY A 368 7.13 13.56 -36.19
C GLY A 368 8.27 13.57 -37.19
N PRO A 369 9.39 12.91 -36.90
CA PRO A 369 10.46 12.67 -37.87
C PRO A 369 9.94 11.90 -39.09
N VAL A 370 10.34 12.30 -40.29
CA VAL A 370 9.88 11.66 -41.55
C VAL A 370 10.28 10.18 -41.61
N GLU A 371 11.41 9.82 -41.01
CA GLU A 371 11.91 8.45 -40.91
C GLU A 371 10.98 7.55 -40.10
N LEU A 372 10.21 8.13 -39.20
CA LEU A 372 9.23 7.43 -38.35
C LEU A 372 7.78 7.60 -38.88
N ALA A 373 7.58 8.14 -40.06
CA ALA A 373 6.23 8.31 -40.65
C ALA A 373 5.43 7.00 -40.73
N PRO A 374 6.01 5.83 -41.07
CA PRO A 374 5.29 4.55 -41.02
C PRO A 374 4.79 4.23 -39.60
N VAL A 375 5.63 4.35 -38.58
CA VAL A 375 5.28 4.08 -37.18
C VAL A 375 4.17 5.04 -36.70
N THR A 376 4.27 6.32 -37.12
CA THR A 376 3.26 7.34 -36.80
C THR A 376 1.92 7.01 -37.43
N ALA A 377 1.91 6.65 -38.72
CA ALA A 377 0.71 6.29 -39.45
C ALA A 377 0.05 5.02 -38.88
N ASP A 378 0.84 3.98 -38.58
CA ASP A 378 0.36 2.73 -37.99
C ASP A 378 -0.22 2.94 -36.59
N GLY A 379 0.40 3.79 -35.78
CA GLY A 379 -0.10 4.17 -34.46
C GLY A 379 -1.48 4.82 -34.54
N VAL A 380 -1.64 5.79 -35.41
CA VAL A 380 -2.94 6.47 -35.62
C VAL A 380 -3.98 5.52 -36.21
N LEU A 381 -3.60 4.67 -37.18
CA LEU A 381 -4.46 3.64 -37.76
C LEU A 381 -4.95 2.66 -36.70
N GLY A 382 -4.06 2.19 -35.84
CA GLY A 382 -4.40 1.27 -34.74
C GLY A 382 -5.43 1.89 -33.78
N ILE A 383 -5.28 3.16 -33.43
CA ILE A 383 -6.23 3.88 -32.57
C ILE A 383 -7.60 4.01 -33.25
N LEU A 384 -7.63 4.38 -34.54
CA LEU A 384 -8.89 4.44 -35.28
C LEU A 384 -9.55 3.08 -35.42
N SER A 385 -8.77 2.00 -35.62
CA SER A 385 -9.29 0.64 -35.68
C SER A 385 -9.88 0.18 -34.34
N ALA A 386 -9.25 0.53 -33.24
CA ALA A 386 -9.75 0.22 -31.90
C ALA A 386 -11.05 0.99 -31.58
N LEU A 387 -11.11 2.28 -31.97
CA LEU A 387 -12.28 3.12 -31.75
C LEU A 387 -13.51 2.63 -32.53
N PHE A 388 -13.32 2.14 -33.77
CA PHE A 388 -14.39 1.68 -34.66
C PHE A 388 -14.42 0.15 -34.80
N ARG A 389 -13.99 -0.60 -33.81
CA ARG A 389 -13.77 -2.05 -33.83
C ARG A 389 -14.92 -2.83 -34.49
N GLU A 390 -16.18 -2.53 -34.12
CA GLU A 390 -17.37 -3.23 -34.61
C GLU A 390 -17.65 -2.99 -36.11
N HIS A 391 -17.15 -1.88 -36.65
CA HIS A 391 -17.40 -1.47 -38.03
C HIS A 391 -16.10 -1.33 -38.84
N TRP A 392 -15.00 -1.95 -38.37
CA TRP A 392 -13.71 -1.89 -39.05
C TRP A 392 -13.59 -2.94 -40.13
N GLY A 393 -13.57 -2.50 -41.40
CA GLY A 393 -13.44 -3.40 -42.55
C GLY A 393 -12.13 -3.19 -43.30
N ILE A 394 -11.72 -4.20 -44.08
CA ILE A 394 -10.46 -4.23 -44.84
C ILE A 394 -10.33 -2.99 -45.76
N ARG A 395 -11.41 -2.59 -46.42
CA ARG A 395 -11.40 -1.36 -47.30
C ARG A 395 -11.11 -0.09 -46.52
N SER A 396 -11.68 0.07 -45.31
CA SER A 396 -11.39 1.25 -44.49
C SER A 396 -9.93 1.23 -44.01
N ALA A 397 -9.42 0.05 -43.67
CA ALA A 397 -8.03 -0.10 -43.24
C ALA A 397 -7.05 0.26 -44.34
N ASP A 398 -7.26 -0.25 -45.54
CA ASP A 398 -6.40 0.02 -46.71
C ASP A 398 -6.36 1.53 -47.08
N VAL A 399 -7.54 2.11 -47.30
CA VAL A 399 -7.67 3.55 -47.66
C VAL A 399 -7.06 4.45 -46.57
N LEU A 400 -7.33 4.17 -45.28
CA LEU A 400 -6.82 4.99 -44.19
C LEU A 400 -5.32 4.79 -43.97
N SER A 401 -4.79 3.58 -44.12
CA SER A 401 -3.37 3.27 -43.98
C SER A 401 -2.54 4.10 -44.97
N VAL A 402 -2.88 4.03 -46.26
CA VAL A 402 -2.17 4.81 -47.31
C VAL A 402 -2.34 6.30 -47.12
N SER A 403 -3.55 6.76 -46.77
CA SER A 403 -3.82 8.17 -46.54
C SER A 403 -3.04 8.75 -45.36
N LEU A 404 -3.00 8.00 -44.24
CA LEU A 404 -2.25 8.42 -43.06
C LEU A 404 -0.75 8.45 -43.31
N LEU A 405 -0.21 7.44 -44.02
CA LEU A 405 1.20 7.40 -44.37
C LEU A 405 1.57 8.57 -45.31
N THR A 406 0.71 8.87 -46.30
CA THR A 406 0.86 10.03 -47.18
C THR A 406 0.93 11.32 -46.36
N LEU A 407 -0.04 11.55 -45.46
CA LEU A 407 -0.07 12.76 -44.64
C LEU A 407 1.06 12.82 -43.61
N ALA A 408 1.48 11.71 -43.01
CA ALA A 408 2.60 11.68 -42.07
C ALA A 408 3.93 12.08 -42.72
N ARG A 409 4.07 11.89 -44.04
CA ARG A 409 5.22 12.35 -44.85
C ARG A 409 5.07 13.79 -45.36
N THR A 410 3.89 14.40 -45.22
CA THR A 410 3.60 15.75 -45.74
C THR A 410 3.80 16.81 -44.64
N PRO A 411 4.72 17.75 -44.78
CA PRO A 411 4.94 18.81 -43.82
C PRO A 411 3.67 19.62 -43.52
N GLY A 412 3.33 19.80 -42.23
CA GLY A 412 2.16 20.59 -41.81
C GLY A 412 0.81 19.92 -42.03
N ALA A 413 0.76 18.71 -42.57
CA ALA A 413 -0.48 17.96 -42.69
C ALA A 413 -1.03 17.57 -41.29
N ASN A 414 -2.34 17.53 -41.18
CA ASN A 414 -3.05 17.13 -39.97
C ASN A 414 -4.20 16.16 -40.29
N LEU A 415 -4.86 15.60 -39.28
CA LEU A 415 -5.93 14.61 -39.48
C LEU A 415 -7.15 15.16 -40.23
N LEU A 416 -7.40 16.46 -40.20
CA LEU A 416 -8.52 17.08 -40.97
C LEU A 416 -8.25 17.16 -42.47
N TRP A 417 -7.02 16.85 -42.91
CA TRP A 417 -6.70 16.75 -44.33
C TRP A 417 -7.14 15.40 -44.93
N LEU A 418 -7.52 14.40 -44.14
CA LEU A 418 -7.98 13.10 -44.64
C LEU A 418 -9.19 13.20 -45.58
N PRO A 419 -10.30 13.90 -45.22
CA PRO A 419 -11.44 14.02 -46.16
C PRO A 419 -11.08 14.72 -47.46
N PRO A 420 -10.46 15.91 -47.48
CA PRO A 420 -10.11 16.55 -48.76
C PRO A 420 -9.08 15.73 -49.56
N LEU A 421 -8.15 15.02 -48.92
CA LEU A 421 -7.24 14.11 -49.63
C LEU A 421 -8.00 13.02 -50.39
N LEU A 422 -9.09 12.50 -49.82
CA LEU A 422 -9.90 11.44 -50.40
C LEU A 422 -10.90 11.96 -51.45
N THR A 423 -11.45 13.19 -51.29
CA THR A 423 -12.57 13.67 -52.08
C THR A 423 -12.19 14.72 -53.14
N ASP A 424 -11.12 15.47 -52.93
CA ASP A 424 -10.70 16.56 -53.83
C ASP A 424 -9.41 16.22 -54.59
N SER A 425 -9.53 16.00 -55.90
CA SER A 425 -8.40 15.63 -56.76
C SER A 425 -7.32 16.74 -56.84
N ASN A 426 -7.72 18.03 -56.77
CA ASN A 426 -6.77 19.15 -56.82
C ASN A 426 -5.99 19.24 -55.49
N PHE A 427 -6.67 19.02 -54.36
CA PHE A 427 -6.00 18.95 -53.06
C PHE A 427 -5.03 17.77 -53.01
N ARG A 428 -5.47 16.61 -53.46
CA ARG A 428 -4.65 15.39 -53.48
C ARG A 428 -3.41 15.57 -54.35
N ARG A 429 -3.53 16.11 -55.54
CA ARG A 429 -2.36 16.38 -56.41
C ARG A 429 -1.34 17.26 -55.73
N ARG A 430 -1.78 18.35 -55.07
CA ARG A 430 -0.86 19.24 -54.33
C ARG A 430 -0.10 18.50 -53.23
N VAL A 431 -0.76 17.62 -52.50
CA VAL A 431 -0.12 16.80 -51.48
C VAL A 431 0.87 15.84 -52.11
N LEU A 432 0.50 15.17 -53.20
CA LEU A 432 1.33 14.11 -53.81
C LEU A 432 2.56 14.64 -54.58
N VAL A 433 2.59 15.94 -54.97
CA VAL A 433 3.75 16.53 -55.67
C VAL A 433 5.07 16.34 -54.88
N THR A 434 5.00 16.30 -53.57
CA THR A 434 6.18 16.15 -52.71
C THR A 434 6.51 14.71 -52.37
N HIS A 435 5.75 13.72 -52.91
CA HIS A 435 5.94 12.29 -52.61
C HIS A 435 6.58 11.55 -53.79
N ASP A 436 7.76 11.01 -53.57
CA ASP A 436 8.45 10.12 -54.51
C ASP A 436 8.48 8.66 -53.93
N ASP A 437 7.34 7.97 -54.10
CA ASP A 437 7.18 6.58 -53.66
C ASP A 437 6.30 5.82 -54.66
N PRO A 438 6.84 5.55 -55.85
CA PRO A 438 6.05 4.99 -56.95
C PRO A 438 5.58 3.54 -56.68
N LEU A 439 6.31 2.78 -55.87
CA LEU A 439 5.97 1.37 -55.52
C LEU A 439 5.05 1.25 -54.30
N GLY A 440 5.08 2.22 -53.41
CA GLY A 440 4.25 2.26 -52.20
C GLY A 440 2.98 3.09 -52.40
N THR A 441 2.89 4.22 -51.71
CA THR A 441 1.71 5.11 -51.74
C THR A 441 1.36 5.60 -53.13
N GLY A 442 2.34 5.83 -54.01
CA GLY A 442 2.13 6.28 -55.39
C GLY A 442 1.35 5.28 -56.22
N SER A 443 1.61 3.98 -56.12
CA SER A 443 0.89 2.94 -56.85
C SER A 443 -0.59 2.89 -56.48
N PHE A 444 -0.90 3.06 -55.18
CA PHE A 444 -2.29 3.14 -54.72
C PHE A 444 -3.01 4.39 -55.29
N TRP A 445 -2.38 5.56 -55.19
CA TRP A 445 -3.02 6.79 -55.68
C TRP A 445 -3.21 6.79 -57.21
N ALA A 446 -2.29 6.22 -57.97
CA ALA A 446 -2.45 6.07 -59.43
C ALA A 446 -3.65 5.13 -59.74
N ALA A 447 -3.75 4.00 -59.05
CA ALA A 447 -4.88 3.09 -59.20
C ALA A 447 -6.19 3.74 -58.74
N TYR A 448 -6.17 4.54 -57.66
CA TYR A 448 -7.34 5.25 -57.16
C TYR A 448 -7.82 6.31 -58.18
N GLU A 449 -6.91 7.10 -58.76
CA GLU A 449 -7.27 8.16 -59.73
C GLU A 449 -7.72 7.60 -61.08
N SER A 450 -7.35 6.36 -61.42
CA SER A 450 -7.85 5.70 -62.64
C SER A 450 -9.31 5.26 -62.57
N LYS A 451 -9.91 5.24 -61.36
CA LYS A 451 -11.29 4.83 -61.13
C LYS A 451 -12.28 5.91 -61.47
N THR A 452 -13.50 5.51 -61.86
CA THR A 452 -14.62 6.46 -62.04
C THR A 452 -14.99 7.15 -60.72
N PRO A 453 -15.55 8.39 -60.75
CA PRO A 453 -15.97 9.10 -59.54
C PRO A 453 -16.93 8.26 -58.65
N GLN A 454 -17.80 7.49 -59.26
CA GLN A 454 -18.73 6.57 -58.54
C GLN A 454 -17.98 5.46 -57.81
N ALA A 455 -17.00 4.83 -58.48
CA ALA A 455 -16.18 3.78 -57.88
C ALA A 455 -15.32 4.35 -56.72
N GLN A 456 -14.71 5.53 -56.87
CA GLN A 456 -14.01 6.22 -55.81
C GLN A 456 -14.93 6.50 -54.62
N ALA A 457 -16.14 7.03 -54.84
CA ALA A 457 -17.09 7.35 -53.78
C ALA A 457 -17.49 6.11 -52.98
N VAL A 458 -17.72 4.96 -53.64
CA VAL A 458 -18.05 3.69 -52.96
C VAL A 458 -16.87 3.17 -52.12
N GLU A 459 -15.65 3.31 -52.60
CA GLU A 459 -14.45 2.84 -51.95
C GLU A 459 -14.15 3.61 -50.66
N ILE A 460 -14.29 4.95 -50.68
CA ILE A 460 -13.96 5.81 -49.53
C ILE A 460 -15.11 6.02 -48.56
N ALA A 461 -16.35 5.72 -48.94
CA ALA A 461 -17.53 5.96 -48.10
C ALA A 461 -17.40 5.37 -46.67
N PRO A 462 -16.92 4.14 -46.47
CA PRO A 462 -16.76 3.59 -45.13
C PRO A 462 -15.73 4.32 -44.27
N ALA A 463 -14.64 4.83 -44.89
CA ALA A 463 -13.62 5.63 -44.20
C ALA A 463 -14.16 7.01 -43.85
N LEU A 464 -14.81 7.69 -44.81
CA LEU A 464 -15.40 9.02 -44.62
C LEU A 464 -16.49 9.04 -43.53
N ASN A 465 -17.31 7.98 -43.44
CA ASN A 465 -18.34 7.86 -42.40
C ASN A 465 -17.73 7.85 -41.00
N LYS A 466 -16.61 7.17 -40.81
CA LYS A 466 -15.88 7.14 -39.54
C LYS A 466 -15.24 8.50 -39.24
N LEU A 467 -14.56 9.09 -40.22
CA LEU A 467 -13.93 10.40 -40.06
C LEU A 467 -14.96 11.50 -39.77
N ARG A 468 -16.17 11.42 -40.36
CA ARG A 468 -17.26 12.39 -40.14
C ARG A 468 -17.64 12.44 -38.66
N GLN A 469 -17.74 11.31 -37.98
CA GLN A 469 -18.09 11.26 -36.55
C GLN A 469 -17.07 12.04 -35.68
N LEU A 470 -15.80 12.03 -36.05
CA LEU A 470 -14.74 12.76 -35.34
C LEU A 470 -14.80 14.27 -35.71
N ILE A 471 -14.91 14.56 -36.99
CA ILE A 471 -14.85 15.94 -37.52
C ILE A 471 -16.08 16.77 -37.13
N MET A 472 -17.23 16.16 -36.93
CA MET A 472 -18.43 16.84 -36.46
C MET A 472 -18.33 17.38 -35.02
N ARG A 473 -17.36 16.94 -34.23
CA ARG A 473 -17.14 17.43 -32.88
C ARG A 473 -16.25 18.69 -32.91
N PRO A 474 -16.77 19.91 -32.58
CA PRO A 474 -16.02 21.15 -32.67
C PRO A 474 -14.72 21.15 -31.87
N HIS A 475 -14.75 20.59 -30.66
CA HIS A 475 -13.58 20.50 -29.78
C HIS A 475 -12.45 19.67 -30.41
N LEU A 476 -12.77 18.54 -31.06
CA LEU A 476 -11.76 17.72 -31.73
C LEU A 476 -11.17 18.46 -32.95
N ARG A 477 -12.00 19.16 -33.72
CA ARG A 477 -11.50 19.97 -34.85
C ARG A 477 -10.54 21.07 -34.40
N ALA A 478 -10.87 21.76 -33.31
CA ALA A 478 -10.04 22.82 -32.77
C ALA A 478 -8.65 22.35 -32.34
N VAL A 479 -8.57 21.15 -31.76
CA VAL A 479 -7.30 20.54 -31.29
C VAL A 479 -6.54 19.87 -32.44
N LEU A 480 -7.20 19.00 -33.22
CA LEU A 480 -6.54 18.14 -34.21
C LEU A 480 -6.35 18.81 -35.60
N GLY A 481 -6.94 19.99 -35.84
CA GLY A 481 -6.91 20.68 -37.11
C GLY A 481 -5.82 21.76 -37.27
N GLN A 482 -4.96 21.92 -36.25
CA GLN A 482 -3.91 22.94 -36.33
C GLN A 482 -2.71 22.42 -37.12
N SER A 483 -2.37 23.11 -38.24
CA SER A 483 -1.21 22.72 -39.07
C SER A 483 0.13 23.12 -38.44
N ALA A 484 0.14 24.16 -37.62
CA ALA A 484 1.31 24.62 -36.89
C ALA A 484 0.95 24.83 -35.41
N PRO A 485 0.82 23.75 -34.62
CA PRO A 485 0.53 23.87 -33.21
C PRO A 485 1.67 24.59 -32.50
N ARG A 486 1.33 25.40 -31.47
CA ARG A 486 2.31 26.14 -30.66
C ARG A 486 3.17 25.24 -29.78
N PHE A 487 2.77 24.00 -29.61
CA PHE A 487 3.49 22.97 -28.85
C PHE A 487 3.91 21.85 -29.79
N ALA A 488 5.18 21.47 -29.71
CA ALA A 488 5.72 20.25 -30.29
C ALA A 488 6.06 19.24 -29.20
N MET A 489 5.67 17.97 -29.38
CA MET A 489 5.95 16.92 -28.40
C MET A 489 7.46 16.76 -28.10
N ALA A 490 8.34 17.06 -29.07
CA ALA A 490 9.77 17.09 -28.87
C ALA A 490 10.22 18.06 -27.76
N ASP A 491 9.47 19.15 -27.52
CA ASP A 491 9.80 20.14 -26.48
C ASP A 491 9.68 19.60 -25.06
N LEU A 492 8.88 18.55 -24.86
CA LEU A 492 8.81 17.81 -23.60
C LEU A 492 10.21 17.28 -23.20
N PHE A 493 10.96 16.80 -24.17
CA PHE A 493 12.30 16.21 -23.98
C PHE A 493 13.43 17.24 -24.07
N THR A 494 13.36 18.15 -25.03
CA THR A 494 14.47 19.10 -25.33
C THR A 494 14.42 20.33 -24.44
N ARG A 495 13.24 20.84 -24.13
CA ARG A 495 13.01 22.04 -23.32
C ARG A 495 12.47 21.75 -21.93
N ARG A 496 12.31 20.47 -21.57
CA ARG A 496 11.76 20.03 -20.28
C ARG A 496 10.41 20.69 -19.94
N ARG A 497 9.53 20.78 -20.94
CA ARG A 497 8.20 21.37 -20.79
C ARG A 497 7.36 20.57 -19.80
N ILE A 498 6.42 21.24 -19.16
CA ILE A 498 5.38 20.66 -18.31
C ILE A 498 4.10 20.64 -19.12
N VAL A 499 3.70 19.46 -19.57
CA VAL A 499 2.52 19.27 -20.41
C VAL A 499 1.41 18.68 -19.55
N VAL A 500 0.35 19.46 -19.35
CA VAL A 500 -0.83 19.04 -18.58
C VAL A 500 -1.99 18.86 -19.55
N VAL A 501 -2.49 17.63 -19.63
CA VAL A 501 -3.59 17.24 -20.53
C VAL A 501 -4.84 17.04 -19.72
N ASN A 502 -5.75 18.00 -19.80
CA ASN A 502 -7.06 17.95 -19.17
C ASN A 502 -8.09 17.46 -20.19
N LEU A 503 -8.47 16.20 -20.13
CA LEU A 503 -9.42 15.64 -21.09
C LEU A 503 -10.87 15.84 -20.68
N ASN A 504 -11.14 16.13 -19.42
CA ASN A 504 -12.47 16.39 -18.85
C ASN A 504 -13.59 15.60 -19.55
N ARG A 505 -13.54 14.26 -19.43
CA ARG A 505 -14.45 13.36 -20.15
C ARG A 505 -15.94 13.66 -19.92
N GLY A 506 -16.26 14.37 -18.83
CA GLY A 506 -17.64 14.82 -18.55
C GLY A 506 -18.16 15.84 -19.58
N LEU A 507 -17.31 16.73 -20.06
CA LEU A 507 -17.65 17.74 -21.07
C LEU A 507 -17.34 17.26 -22.50
N LEU A 508 -16.20 16.59 -22.69
CA LEU A 508 -15.75 16.15 -24.01
C LEU A 508 -16.48 14.89 -24.50
N GLY A 509 -16.97 14.07 -23.58
CA GLY A 509 -17.46 12.71 -23.81
C GLY A 509 -16.35 11.66 -23.78
N ALA A 510 -16.67 10.48 -23.27
CA ALA A 510 -15.68 9.41 -22.99
C ALA A 510 -14.90 8.97 -24.23
N GLU A 511 -15.57 8.82 -25.39
CA GLU A 511 -14.92 8.41 -26.65
C GLU A 511 -13.94 9.46 -27.17
N ALA A 512 -14.32 10.75 -27.13
CA ALA A 512 -13.46 11.82 -27.60
C ALA A 512 -12.25 12.01 -26.68
N ALA A 513 -12.44 11.90 -25.36
CA ALA A 513 -11.35 11.92 -24.38
C ALA A 513 -10.37 10.77 -24.61
N ARG A 514 -10.89 9.55 -24.80
CA ARG A 514 -10.07 8.37 -25.12
C ARG A 514 -9.29 8.54 -26.42
N LEU A 515 -9.93 9.05 -27.47
CA LEU A 515 -9.28 9.31 -28.76
C LEU A 515 -8.11 10.27 -28.61
N VAL A 516 -8.33 11.45 -28.00
CA VAL A 516 -7.28 12.48 -27.86
C VAL A 516 -6.13 11.94 -26.99
N GLY A 517 -6.45 11.29 -25.89
CA GLY A 517 -5.45 10.68 -25.01
C GLY A 517 -4.62 9.60 -25.71
N SER A 518 -5.27 8.70 -26.46
CA SER A 518 -4.56 7.66 -27.21
C SER A 518 -3.69 8.24 -28.33
N LEU A 519 -4.17 9.25 -29.07
CA LEU A 519 -3.38 9.93 -30.09
C LEU A 519 -2.16 10.64 -29.48
N LEU A 520 -2.32 11.23 -28.31
CA LEU A 520 -1.22 11.88 -27.58
C LEU A 520 -0.17 10.85 -27.10
N VAL A 521 -0.62 9.71 -26.56
CA VAL A 521 0.27 8.61 -26.16
C VAL A 521 1.02 8.03 -27.37
N SER A 522 0.35 7.84 -28.50
CA SER A 522 1.01 7.39 -29.75
C SER A 522 2.07 8.40 -30.23
N GLN A 523 1.74 9.70 -30.22
CA GLN A 523 2.70 10.74 -30.59
C GLN A 523 3.90 10.78 -29.61
N LEU A 524 3.64 10.69 -28.31
CA LEU A 524 4.68 10.58 -27.28
C LEU A 524 5.62 9.42 -27.59
N TRP A 525 5.05 8.26 -27.95
CA TRP A 525 5.81 7.06 -28.28
C TRP A 525 6.73 7.29 -29.50
N THR A 526 6.23 7.86 -30.57
CA THR A 526 7.05 8.21 -31.75
C THR A 526 8.24 9.10 -31.38
N HIS A 527 8.01 10.10 -30.51
CA HIS A 527 9.10 10.98 -30.05
C HIS A 527 10.05 10.32 -29.07
N LEU A 528 9.60 9.35 -28.28
CA LEU A 528 10.49 8.50 -27.48
C LEU A 528 11.41 7.67 -28.39
N LEU A 529 10.86 7.01 -29.42
CA LEU A 529 11.66 6.26 -30.39
C LEU A 529 12.70 7.13 -31.10
N ALA A 530 12.34 8.36 -31.48
CA ALA A 530 13.27 9.30 -32.08
C ALA A 530 14.49 9.60 -31.21
N ARG A 531 14.42 9.40 -29.89
CA ARG A 531 15.54 9.58 -28.98
C ARG A 531 16.62 8.49 -29.10
N GLN A 532 16.41 7.43 -29.88
CA GLN A 532 17.48 6.49 -30.22
C GLN A 532 18.65 7.20 -30.90
N ALA A 533 18.41 8.27 -31.66
CA ALA A 533 19.45 9.09 -32.27
C ALA A 533 20.22 9.97 -31.27
N VAL A 534 19.77 10.08 -30.01
CA VAL A 534 20.44 10.86 -28.97
C VAL A 534 21.35 9.93 -28.15
N PRO A 535 22.60 10.30 -27.85
CA PRO A 535 23.48 9.51 -26.97
C PRO A 535 22.83 9.25 -25.60
N ALA A 536 23.02 8.05 -25.03
CA ALA A 536 22.34 7.62 -23.82
C ALA A 536 22.57 8.57 -22.62
N GLU A 537 23.78 9.12 -22.50
CA GLU A 537 24.17 10.04 -21.43
C GLU A 537 23.43 11.41 -21.51
N ARG A 538 22.89 11.75 -22.68
CA ARG A 538 22.13 12.99 -22.92
C ARG A 538 20.62 12.77 -22.86
N ARG A 539 20.16 11.55 -22.67
CA ARG A 539 18.74 11.23 -22.56
C ARG A 539 18.23 11.54 -21.16
N HIS A 540 17.91 12.80 -20.89
CA HIS A 540 17.28 13.15 -19.62
C HIS A 540 15.97 12.38 -19.41
N ILE A 541 15.71 11.95 -18.17
CA ILE A 541 14.46 11.27 -17.83
C ILE A 541 13.33 12.28 -17.82
N VAL A 542 12.22 11.92 -18.47
CA VAL A 542 10.96 12.63 -18.48
C VAL A 542 9.92 11.75 -17.80
N SER A 543 9.20 12.31 -16.86
CA SER A 543 8.15 11.59 -16.12
C SER A 543 6.80 11.77 -16.82
N ILE A 544 6.14 10.64 -17.04
CA ILE A 544 4.86 10.53 -17.76
C ILE A 544 3.84 9.95 -16.79
N TYR A 545 2.91 10.79 -16.35
CA TYR A 545 1.85 10.45 -15.41
C TYR A 545 0.54 10.25 -16.16
N ILE A 546 -0.06 9.07 -16.02
CA ILE A 546 -1.32 8.74 -16.68
C ILE A 546 -2.31 8.22 -15.63
N ASP A 547 -3.30 9.04 -15.29
CA ASP A 547 -4.41 8.56 -14.47
C ASP A 547 -5.35 7.70 -15.33
N GLU A 548 -5.92 6.63 -14.76
CA GLU A 548 -6.79 5.66 -15.45
C GLU A 548 -6.17 5.14 -16.75
N VAL A 549 -4.93 4.67 -16.68
CA VAL A 549 -4.10 4.24 -17.83
C VAL A 549 -4.81 3.26 -18.78
N HIS A 550 -5.76 2.45 -18.26
CA HIS A 550 -6.53 1.49 -19.06
C HIS A 550 -7.35 2.12 -20.19
N ASP A 551 -7.69 3.42 -20.08
CA ASP A 551 -8.39 4.15 -21.14
C ASP A 551 -7.48 4.42 -22.37
N PHE A 552 -6.16 4.38 -22.21
CA PHE A 552 -5.18 4.85 -23.20
C PHE A 552 -4.21 3.78 -23.70
N ILE A 553 -4.19 2.59 -23.11
CA ILE A 553 -3.25 1.49 -23.45
C ILE A 553 -3.31 1.17 -24.97
N ASN A 554 -4.49 1.25 -25.58
CA ASN A 554 -4.67 0.99 -27.00
C ASN A 554 -3.94 2.01 -27.92
N GLY A 555 -3.40 3.08 -27.38
CA GLY A 555 -2.58 4.07 -28.11
C GLY A 555 -1.11 3.70 -28.23
N LEU A 556 -0.67 2.64 -27.55
CA LEU A 556 0.68 2.13 -27.65
C LEU A 556 0.76 1.08 -28.77
N PRO A 557 1.71 1.19 -29.69
CA PRO A 557 1.92 0.17 -30.72
C PRO A 557 2.58 -1.07 -30.10
N GLY A 558 1.97 -2.24 -30.26
CA GLY A 558 2.49 -3.53 -29.80
C GLY A 558 2.12 -3.89 -28.35
N ASP A 559 2.92 -4.76 -27.75
CA ASP A 559 2.74 -5.18 -26.36
C ASP A 559 3.21 -4.05 -25.41
N LEU A 560 2.39 -3.76 -24.40
CA LEU A 560 2.69 -2.77 -23.36
C LEU A 560 4.02 -3.09 -22.64
N SER A 561 4.32 -4.36 -22.39
CA SER A 561 5.57 -4.77 -21.73
C SER A 561 6.81 -4.42 -22.55
N ASP A 562 6.77 -4.66 -23.84
CA ASP A 562 7.87 -4.30 -24.76
C ASP A 562 8.03 -2.79 -24.88
N ALA A 563 6.90 -2.08 -24.95
CA ALA A 563 6.90 -0.61 -24.99
C ALA A 563 7.54 -0.02 -23.72
N LEU A 564 7.17 -0.50 -22.53
CA LEU A 564 7.73 -0.04 -21.26
C LEU A 564 9.22 -0.36 -21.15
N ALA A 565 9.65 -1.58 -21.53
CA ALA A 565 11.07 -1.96 -21.52
C ALA A 565 11.92 -1.04 -22.41
N GLN A 566 11.41 -0.67 -23.59
CA GLN A 566 12.09 0.25 -24.50
C GLN A 566 12.10 1.69 -23.96
N ALA A 567 10.97 2.17 -23.41
CA ALA A 567 10.84 3.52 -22.88
C ALA A 567 11.91 3.86 -21.83
N ARG A 568 12.25 2.89 -20.97
CA ARG A 568 13.34 3.02 -20.00
C ARG A 568 14.65 3.43 -20.64
N SER A 569 15.07 2.73 -21.68
CA SER A 569 16.35 3.00 -22.38
C SER A 569 16.34 4.35 -23.09
N LEU A 570 15.16 4.86 -23.43
CA LEU A 570 14.93 6.12 -24.10
C LEU A 570 14.68 7.32 -23.15
N GLY A 571 14.71 7.06 -21.83
CA GLY A 571 14.53 8.07 -20.79
C GLY A 571 13.08 8.46 -20.56
N GLY A 572 12.13 7.57 -20.80
CA GLY A 572 10.73 7.72 -20.41
C GLY A 572 10.42 6.96 -19.12
N ALA A 573 9.89 7.63 -18.10
CA ALA A 573 9.44 7.02 -16.85
C ALA A 573 7.90 7.12 -16.76
N PHE A 574 7.21 6.00 -16.81
CA PHE A 574 5.74 5.94 -16.75
C PHE A 574 5.25 5.67 -15.31
N HIS A 575 4.20 6.40 -14.93
CA HIS A 575 3.56 6.32 -13.62
C HIS A 575 2.05 6.26 -13.75
#